data_7a5dd4b4e769cf096ee1c8f13b6b5b62
#
_entry.id   7a5dd4b4e769cf096ee1c8f13b6b5b62
#
_cell.length_a   1.000
_cell.length_b   1.000
_cell.length_c   1.000
_cell.angle_alpha   90.00
_cell.angle_beta   90.00
_cell.angle_gamma   90.00
#
_symmetry.space_group_name_H-M   'P 1'
#
loop_
_entity.id
_entity.type
_entity.pdbx_description
1 polymer ?
#
loop_
_entity_poly.entity_id
_entity_poly.type
_entity_poly.pdbx_seq_one_letter_code
_entity_poly.pdbx_strand_id
1 'polypeptide(L)'
;MAFLLLLAAYLACASPPSEEFPCPEAKDTALVVAVGDIMMGTMYPDGQYLPPGNDCSRSFAMVKPYFEGADILFGNLEGALIESPEGAKKCRNTEWCYIFGMPVSFATCLKEAGFDILSLANNHMGDFGATGRATTVQALTSHGIRYAGLLSCPVSVFEKNGIRYGFCAFAPNEGTVNINDTAAAEKIVKALNDSCDIVIVSFHAGAEGKDHQHVTRKIEMFLGENRGNVCAFARRMIDAGADILLGHGPHVTRAVEVYKNRFIAYSMGNFSTYSRVNVSGVNGWAPIFRIYTDRQGAFRRACIIPVWQPADDRTPRYDPDRRVIAKIQTLTRQDFPEAKITITDDGWITATESSISL
;
A
#
# COMPACT_ATOMS: atom_id res chain seq x y z
N MET A 1 -15.20 18.83 -58.24
CA MET A 1 -14.07 18.22 -57.52
C MET A 1 -13.84 19.05 -56.28
N ALA A 2 -14.35 18.59 -55.13
CA ALA A 2 -14.16 19.24 -53.84
C ALA A 2 -13.30 18.33 -53.00
N PHE A 3 -12.11 18.77 -52.63
CA PHE A 3 -11.15 18.08 -51.74
C PHE A 3 -11.61 18.29 -50.29
N LEU A 4 -12.06 17.23 -49.63
CA LEU A 4 -12.24 17.19 -48.17
C LEU A 4 -10.87 16.99 -47.50
N LEU A 5 -10.38 18.01 -46.84
CA LEU A 5 -9.26 17.90 -45.91
C LEU A 5 -9.77 17.34 -44.56
N LEU A 6 -9.45 16.09 -44.27
CA LEU A 6 -9.60 15.50 -42.93
C LEU A 6 -8.46 16.02 -42.04
N LEU A 7 -8.76 16.93 -41.14
CA LEU A 7 -7.88 17.31 -40.04
C LEU A 7 -7.93 16.19 -38.98
N ALA A 8 -6.90 15.36 -38.95
CA ALA A 8 -6.66 14.44 -37.84
C ALA A 8 -6.15 15.26 -36.63
N ALA A 9 -7.00 15.47 -35.66
CA ALA A 9 -6.60 16.01 -34.35
C ALA A 9 -5.76 14.96 -33.61
N TYR A 10 -4.45 15.10 -33.67
CA TYR A 10 -3.55 14.41 -32.74
C TYR A 10 -3.80 15.01 -31.35
N LEU A 11 -4.49 14.26 -30.50
CA LEU A 11 -4.44 14.48 -29.06
C LEU A 11 -2.99 14.20 -28.62
N ALA A 12 -2.22 15.26 -28.48
CA ALA A 12 -0.94 15.19 -27.80
C ALA A 12 -1.22 14.76 -26.34
N CYS A 13 -0.92 13.51 -26.01
CA CYS A 13 -0.74 13.09 -24.64
C CYS A 13 0.36 13.99 -24.07
N ALA A 14 0.00 14.95 -23.26
CA ALA A 14 0.96 15.75 -22.52
C ALA A 14 1.79 14.76 -21.68
N SER A 15 3.06 14.64 -22.02
CA SER A 15 4.04 13.97 -21.18
C SER A 15 3.93 14.58 -19.78
N PRO A 16 3.97 13.77 -18.69
CA PRO A 16 4.01 14.32 -17.35
C PRO A 16 5.16 15.33 -17.29
N PRO A 17 4.99 16.45 -16.58
CA PRO A 17 6.08 17.38 -16.41
C PRO A 17 7.27 16.60 -15.86
N SER A 18 8.37 16.61 -16.56
CA SER A 18 9.68 16.18 -16.08
C SER A 18 10.18 17.22 -15.06
N GLU A 19 9.39 17.49 -14.03
CA GLU A 19 9.95 18.05 -12.81
C GLU A 19 10.81 16.94 -12.25
N GLU A 20 12.11 17.04 -12.48
CA GLU A 20 13.13 16.35 -11.71
C GLU A 20 12.73 16.55 -10.23
N PHE A 21 12.16 15.51 -9.62
CA PHE A 21 12.04 15.51 -8.18
C PHE A 21 13.48 15.62 -7.65
N PRO A 22 13.90 16.77 -7.10
CA PRO A 22 15.27 16.93 -6.68
C PRO A 22 15.52 15.88 -5.60
N CYS A 23 16.12 14.78 -6.01
CA CYS A 23 16.66 13.78 -5.14
C CYS A 23 18.13 14.12 -4.96
N PRO A 24 18.54 14.85 -3.92
CA PRO A 24 19.92 14.77 -3.52
C PRO A 24 20.10 13.34 -3.01
N GLU A 25 20.79 12.52 -3.79
CA GLU A 25 21.36 11.26 -3.33
C GLU A 25 22.35 11.57 -2.21
N ALA A 26 21.85 11.68 -1.00
CA ALA A 26 22.72 11.57 0.14
C ALA A 26 23.13 10.09 0.24
N LYS A 27 24.41 9.78 0.15
CA LYS A 27 24.98 8.41 0.25
C LYS A 27 24.56 7.65 1.53
N ASP A 28 23.88 8.33 2.46
CA ASP A 28 23.51 7.82 3.78
C ASP A 28 21.99 7.74 4.00
N THR A 29 21.19 7.72 2.92
CA THR A 29 19.72 7.59 3.02
C THR A 29 19.22 6.31 2.37
N ALA A 30 18.10 5.78 2.89
CA ALA A 30 17.31 4.73 2.26
C ALA A 30 15.99 5.35 1.76
N LEU A 31 15.56 4.96 0.55
CA LEU A 31 14.29 5.35 -0.04
C LEU A 31 13.33 4.16 -0.08
N VAL A 32 12.29 4.22 0.73
CA VAL A 32 11.16 3.29 0.65
C VAL A 32 10.03 3.97 -0.12
N VAL A 33 9.65 3.37 -1.25
CA VAL A 33 8.46 3.77 -2.00
C VAL A 33 7.32 2.82 -1.62
N ALA A 34 6.20 3.37 -1.18
CA ALA A 34 5.07 2.61 -0.70
C ALA A 34 3.76 3.02 -1.39
N VAL A 35 2.97 2.02 -1.79
CA VAL A 35 1.66 2.18 -2.41
C VAL A 35 0.58 1.41 -1.66
N GLY A 36 -0.68 1.80 -1.89
CA GLY A 36 -1.87 1.20 -1.28
C GLY A 36 -2.23 -0.19 -1.82
N ASP A 37 -3.53 -0.47 -1.85
CA ASP A 37 -4.07 -1.79 -2.15
C ASP A 37 -3.95 -2.12 -3.65
N ILE A 38 -3.47 -3.34 -3.93
CA ILE A 38 -3.25 -3.88 -5.28
C ILE A 38 -4.18 -5.07 -5.48
N MET A 39 -5.18 -4.90 -6.36
CA MET A 39 -6.10 -5.95 -6.81
C MET A 39 -6.35 -5.77 -8.30
N MET A 40 -5.51 -6.35 -9.15
CA MET A 40 -5.46 -6.12 -10.60
C MET A 40 -6.57 -6.82 -11.39
N GLY A 41 -7.67 -7.17 -10.74
CA GLY A 41 -8.80 -7.91 -11.28
C GLY A 41 -9.00 -9.25 -10.58
N THR A 42 -10.11 -9.93 -10.87
CA THR A 42 -10.42 -11.24 -10.28
C THR A 42 -10.99 -12.21 -11.30
N MET A 43 -10.54 -13.46 -11.23
CA MET A 43 -11.09 -14.56 -12.01
C MET A 43 -12.47 -15.01 -11.49
N TYR A 44 -12.86 -14.59 -10.29
CA TYR A 44 -14.09 -15.02 -9.63
C TYR A 44 -15.26 -14.04 -9.86
N PRO A 45 -16.47 -14.52 -10.15
CA PRO A 45 -16.86 -15.92 -10.42
C PRO A 45 -16.40 -16.41 -11.80
N ASP A 46 -16.05 -15.48 -12.69
CA ASP A 46 -15.55 -15.72 -14.03
C ASP A 46 -14.64 -14.58 -14.48
N GLY A 47 -14.01 -14.70 -15.65
CA GLY A 47 -12.98 -13.78 -16.15
C GLY A 47 -13.47 -12.39 -16.58
N GLN A 48 -14.74 -12.05 -16.48
CA GLN A 48 -15.28 -10.74 -16.89
C GLN A 48 -14.73 -9.57 -16.05
N TYR A 49 -14.21 -9.87 -14.87
CA TYR A 49 -13.64 -8.90 -13.93
C TYR A 49 -12.12 -8.76 -14.05
N LEU A 50 -11.52 -9.37 -15.06
CA LEU A 50 -10.13 -9.19 -15.41
C LEU A 50 -9.95 -8.05 -16.42
N PRO A 51 -8.77 -7.42 -16.48
CA PRO A 51 -8.43 -6.48 -17.55
C PRO A 51 -8.59 -7.13 -18.93
N PRO A 52 -8.90 -6.34 -19.98
CA PRO A 52 -9.03 -6.85 -21.34
C PRO A 52 -7.81 -7.69 -21.75
N GLY A 53 -8.06 -8.88 -22.29
CA GLY A 53 -7.01 -9.83 -22.67
C GLY A 53 -6.20 -10.41 -21.51
N ASN A 54 -6.65 -10.27 -20.28
CA ASN A 54 -5.93 -10.63 -19.05
C ASN A 54 -4.57 -9.90 -18.94
N ASP A 55 -4.51 -8.68 -19.48
CA ASP A 55 -3.29 -7.86 -19.51
C ASP A 55 -3.20 -6.96 -18.28
N CYS A 56 -2.38 -7.34 -17.31
CA CYS A 56 -2.10 -6.56 -16.10
C CYS A 56 -1.00 -5.48 -16.30
N SER A 57 -0.39 -5.37 -17.49
CA SER A 57 0.70 -4.41 -17.73
C SER A 57 0.30 -2.95 -17.47
N ARG A 58 -0.97 -2.61 -17.73
CA ARG A 58 -1.53 -1.28 -17.51
C ARG A 58 -1.65 -0.89 -16.04
N SER A 59 -1.65 -1.87 -15.12
CA SER A 59 -1.86 -1.63 -13.68
C SER A 59 -0.83 -0.67 -13.07
N PHE A 60 0.36 -0.58 -13.66
CA PHE A 60 1.44 0.26 -13.14
C PHE A 60 2.08 1.18 -14.20
N ALA A 61 1.72 1.03 -15.48
CA ALA A 61 2.41 1.68 -16.59
C ALA A 61 2.57 3.20 -16.43
N MET A 62 1.51 3.90 -16.00
CA MET A 62 1.52 5.36 -15.87
C MET A 62 2.12 5.87 -14.56
N VAL A 63 2.32 4.99 -13.58
CA VAL A 63 2.85 5.35 -12.25
C VAL A 63 4.25 4.80 -11.99
N LYS A 64 4.72 3.86 -12.81
CA LYS A 64 6.05 3.25 -12.70
C LYS A 64 7.20 4.26 -12.65
N PRO A 65 7.21 5.40 -13.38
CA PRO A 65 8.27 6.40 -13.26
C PRO A 65 8.44 6.95 -11.83
N TYR A 66 7.38 6.97 -11.03
CA TYR A 66 7.44 7.44 -9.65
C TYR A 66 8.04 6.41 -8.67
N PHE A 67 8.32 5.19 -9.14
CA PHE A 67 9.00 4.14 -8.37
C PHE A 67 10.52 4.20 -8.52
N GLU A 68 11.03 4.96 -9.49
CA GLU A 68 12.45 5.05 -9.79
C GLU A 68 13.28 5.50 -8.59
N GLY A 69 14.46 4.91 -8.45
CA GLY A 69 15.39 5.17 -7.36
C GLY A 69 15.02 4.53 -6.02
N ALA A 70 13.91 3.77 -5.94
CA ALA A 70 13.54 3.08 -4.71
C ALA A 70 14.58 2.02 -4.31
N ASP A 71 15.03 2.08 -3.05
CA ASP A 71 15.72 0.93 -2.44
C ASP A 71 14.72 -0.20 -2.19
N ILE A 72 13.52 0.15 -1.74
CA ILE A 72 12.41 -0.78 -1.51
C ILE A 72 11.14 -0.23 -2.17
N LEU A 73 10.48 -1.03 -3.02
CA LEU A 73 9.12 -0.79 -3.47
C LEU A 73 8.16 -1.77 -2.76
N PHE A 74 7.22 -1.19 -2.02
CA PHE A 74 6.23 -1.90 -1.19
C PHE A 74 4.81 -1.71 -1.71
N GLY A 75 3.93 -2.75 -1.55
CA GLY A 75 2.48 -2.70 -1.74
C GLY A 75 1.73 -3.74 -0.91
N ASN A 76 0.41 -3.58 -0.80
CA ASN A 76 -0.48 -4.58 -0.22
C ASN A 76 -1.14 -5.40 -1.34
N LEU A 77 -0.81 -6.69 -1.46
CA LEU A 77 -1.44 -7.57 -2.45
C LEU A 77 -2.78 -8.07 -1.89
N GLU A 78 -3.85 -7.39 -2.24
CA GLU A 78 -5.18 -7.64 -1.70
C GLU A 78 -5.98 -8.61 -2.56
N GLY A 79 -5.64 -9.88 -2.45
CA GLY A 79 -6.21 -11.01 -3.16
C GLY A 79 -5.17 -12.09 -3.43
N ALA A 80 -5.64 -13.33 -3.54
CA ALA A 80 -4.77 -14.45 -3.83
C ALA A 80 -4.38 -14.50 -5.31
N LEU A 81 -3.17 -14.97 -5.60
CA LEU A 81 -2.76 -15.41 -6.94
C LEU A 81 -3.14 -16.89 -7.11
N ILE A 82 -4.01 -17.19 -8.06
CA ILE A 82 -4.64 -18.50 -8.22
C ILE A 82 -4.55 -19.04 -9.68
N GLU A 83 -4.55 -20.35 -9.81
CA GLU A 83 -4.60 -21.02 -11.11
C GLU A 83 -6.04 -21.12 -11.64
N SER A 84 -7.02 -21.27 -10.74
CA SER A 84 -8.43 -21.48 -11.05
C SER A 84 -9.31 -20.81 -10.01
N PRO A 85 -10.52 -20.30 -10.37
CA PRO A 85 -11.45 -19.73 -9.40
C PRO A 85 -12.15 -20.78 -8.51
N GLU A 86 -11.79 -22.06 -8.65
CA GLU A 86 -12.33 -23.14 -7.84
C GLU A 86 -11.86 -23.05 -6.38
N GLY A 87 -12.69 -23.55 -5.46
CA GLY A 87 -12.36 -23.54 -4.03
C GLY A 87 -12.52 -22.20 -3.33
N ALA A 88 -13.21 -21.24 -3.98
CA ALA A 88 -13.54 -19.96 -3.38
C ALA A 88 -14.33 -20.10 -2.08
N LYS A 89 -14.11 -19.20 -1.12
CA LYS A 89 -14.85 -19.15 0.14
C LYS A 89 -16.36 -19.06 -0.11
N LYS A 90 -17.15 -19.68 0.78
CA LYS A 90 -18.62 -19.56 0.75
C LYS A 90 -19.04 -18.35 1.57
N CYS A 91 -19.75 -17.44 0.95
CA CYS A 91 -20.27 -16.25 1.60
C CYS A 91 -21.64 -16.50 2.23
N ARG A 92 -21.83 -16.00 3.45
CA ARG A 92 -23.16 -16.05 4.12
C ARG A 92 -24.14 -15.06 3.49
N ASN A 93 -23.67 -13.91 3.05
CA ASN A 93 -24.42 -12.90 2.32
C ASN A 93 -23.70 -12.59 1.01
N THR A 94 -24.34 -12.86 -0.11
CA THR A 94 -23.76 -12.66 -1.46
C THR A 94 -23.73 -11.21 -1.91
N GLU A 95 -24.56 -10.33 -1.32
CA GLU A 95 -24.60 -8.90 -1.65
C GLU A 95 -23.33 -8.15 -1.17
N TRP A 96 -22.75 -8.61 -0.05
CA TRP A 96 -21.59 -8.00 0.57
C TRP A 96 -20.34 -8.89 0.48
N CYS A 97 -20.36 -9.84 -0.44
CA CYS A 97 -19.27 -10.78 -0.60
C CYS A 97 -18.40 -10.42 -1.79
N TYR A 98 -17.19 -10.04 -1.49
CA TYR A 98 -16.13 -9.85 -2.46
C TYR A 98 -15.13 -10.99 -2.35
N ILE A 99 -14.74 -11.55 -3.50
CA ILE A 99 -13.78 -12.65 -3.61
C ILE A 99 -12.75 -12.25 -4.66
N PHE A 100 -11.50 -12.16 -4.27
CA PHE A 100 -10.43 -11.67 -5.11
C PHE A 100 -9.38 -12.75 -5.35
N GLY A 101 -9.38 -13.26 -6.58
CA GLY A 101 -8.43 -14.24 -7.08
C GLY A 101 -7.86 -13.78 -8.42
N MET A 102 -6.63 -13.32 -8.41
CA MET A 102 -5.90 -12.89 -9.60
C MET A 102 -5.20 -14.08 -10.26
N PRO A 103 -5.04 -14.10 -11.58
CA PRO A 103 -4.21 -15.12 -12.25
C PRO A 103 -2.79 -15.14 -11.69
N VAL A 104 -2.19 -16.31 -11.50
CA VAL A 104 -0.78 -16.46 -11.07
C VAL A 104 0.19 -15.70 -11.99
N SER A 105 -0.13 -15.59 -13.28
CA SER A 105 0.67 -14.84 -14.26
C SER A 105 0.79 -13.36 -13.93
N PHE A 106 -0.10 -12.78 -13.10
CA PHE A 106 -0.03 -11.38 -12.68
C PHE A 106 1.16 -11.09 -11.75
N ALA A 107 1.81 -12.13 -11.19
CA ALA A 107 3.09 -11.98 -10.51
C ALA A 107 4.17 -11.37 -11.42
N THR A 108 4.11 -11.62 -12.74
CA THR A 108 5.02 -11.02 -13.72
C THR A 108 4.87 -9.49 -13.73
N CYS A 109 3.63 -8.95 -13.75
CA CYS A 109 3.40 -7.51 -13.73
C CYS A 109 3.89 -6.85 -12.45
N LEU A 110 3.75 -7.52 -11.30
CA LEU A 110 4.29 -7.06 -10.02
C LEU A 110 5.83 -6.98 -10.09
N LYS A 111 6.47 -8.01 -10.66
CA LYS A 111 7.93 -8.04 -10.85
C LYS A 111 8.42 -6.96 -11.80
N GLU A 112 7.76 -6.80 -12.94
CA GLU A 112 8.10 -5.79 -13.96
C GLU A 112 7.87 -4.36 -13.47
N ALA A 113 6.90 -4.14 -12.57
CA ALA A 113 6.72 -2.88 -11.89
C ALA A 113 7.85 -2.58 -10.91
N GLY A 114 8.58 -3.60 -10.43
CA GLY A 114 9.72 -3.49 -9.55
C GLY A 114 9.42 -3.75 -8.07
N PHE A 115 8.27 -4.36 -7.73
CA PHE A 115 7.96 -4.66 -6.33
C PHE A 115 9.01 -5.57 -5.70
N ASP A 116 9.54 -5.13 -4.56
CA ASP A 116 10.51 -5.86 -3.73
C ASP A 116 9.81 -6.68 -2.65
N ILE A 117 8.82 -6.07 -1.99
CA ILE A 117 8.09 -6.66 -0.87
C ILE A 117 6.58 -6.41 -0.99
N LEU A 118 5.79 -7.42 -0.63
CA LEU A 118 4.33 -7.36 -0.63
C LEU A 118 3.75 -7.83 0.72
N SER A 119 2.80 -7.07 1.26
CA SER A 119 1.98 -7.53 2.37
C SER A 119 0.96 -8.56 1.88
N LEU A 120 0.88 -9.70 2.58
CA LEU A 120 -0.15 -10.73 2.40
C LEU A 120 -1.11 -10.78 3.59
N ALA A 121 -0.97 -9.87 4.58
CA ALA A 121 -1.88 -9.77 5.69
C ALA A 121 -3.06 -8.87 5.31
N ASN A 122 -4.16 -9.45 4.84
CA ASN A 122 -5.41 -8.77 4.53
C ASN A 122 -6.60 -9.75 4.52
N ASN A 123 -7.82 -9.21 4.42
CA ASN A 123 -9.07 -9.97 4.45
C ASN A 123 -9.32 -10.83 3.20
N HIS A 124 -8.60 -10.60 2.08
CA HIS A 124 -8.79 -11.34 0.83
C HIS A 124 -7.76 -12.44 0.60
N MET A 125 -6.69 -12.49 1.37
CA MET A 125 -5.70 -13.57 1.26
C MET A 125 -6.27 -14.95 1.68
N GLY A 126 -7.41 -14.97 2.37
CA GLY A 126 -8.14 -16.18 2.74
C GLY A 126 -9.21 -16.62 1.73
N ASP A 127 -9.47 -15.87 0.66
CA ASP A 127 -10.60 -16.09 -0.24
C ASP A 127 -10.59 -17.47 -0.94
N PHE A 128 -9.42 -18.05 -1.14
CA PHE A 128 -9.22 -19.40 -1.69
C PHE A 128 -8.52 -20.35 -0.71
N GLY A 129 -8.68 -20.07 0.58
CA GLY A 129 -8.19 -20.91 1.67
C GLY A 129 -6.66 -21.14 1.64
N ALA A 130 -6.24 -22.30 2.10
CA ALA A 130 -4.81 -22.66 2.16
C ALA A 130 -4.18 -22.80 0.75
N THR A 131 -4.95 -23.28 -0.23
CA THR A 131 -4.48 -23.45 -1.61
C THR A 131 -4.15 -22.08 -2.23
N GLY A 132 -5.06 -21.09 -2.12
CA GLY A 132 -4.81 -19.75 -2.65
C GLY A 132 -3.59 -19.08 -1.99
N ARG A 133 -3.42 -19.24 -0.67
CA ARG A 133 -2.20 -18.76 0.02
C ARG A 133 -0.94 -19.45 -0.49
N ALA A 134 -0.98 -20.77 -0.70
CA ALA A 134 0.18 -21.52 -1.16
C ALA A 134 0.58 -21.15 -2.60
N THR A 135 -0.38 -21.06 -3.53
CA THR A 135 -0.11 -20.63 -4.92
C THR A 135 0.42 -19.20 -4.98
N THR A 136 -0.13 -18.29 -4.14
CA THR A 136 0.39 -16.90 -4.03
C THR A 136 1.86 -16.89 -3.59
N VAL A 137 2.17 -17.60 -2.52
CA VAL A 137 3.55 -17.73 -2.00
C VAL A 137 4.49 -18.31 -3.06
N GLN A 138 4.07 -19.36 -3.76
CA GLN A 138 4.87 -19.97 -4.83
C GLN A 138 5.09 -19.00 -6.00
N ALA A 139 4.05 -18.30 -6.46
CA ALA A 139 4.14 -17.33 -7.55
C ALA A 139 5.08 -16.17 -7.21
N LEU A 140 4.97 -15.59 -6.03
CA LEU A 140 5.85 -14.50 -5.60
C LEU A 140 7.31 -14.97 -5.43
N THR A 141 7.52 -16.15 -4.84
CA THR A 141 8.85 -16.75 -4.67
C THR A 141 9.53 -16.97 -6.01
N SER A 142 8.82 -17.54 -7.01
CA SER A 142 9.37 -17.81 -8.34
C SER A 142 9.76 -16.51 -9.10
N HIS A 143 9.15 -15.38 -8.75
CA HIS A 143 9.49 -14.08 -9.31
C HIS A 143 10.49 -13.29 -8.45
N GLY A 144 10.97 -13.85 -7.33
CA GLY A 144 11.91 -13.21 -6.43
C GLY A 144 11.32 -11.97 -5.72
N ILE A 145 9.99 -11.95 -5.53
CA ILE A 145 9.29 -10.93 -4.75
C ILE A 145 9.15 -11.45 -3.32
N ARG A 146 9.53 -10.66 -2.35
CA ARG A 146 9.43 -11.02 -0.92
C ARG A 146 8.05 -10.66 -0.37
N TYR A 147 7.65 -11.35 0.68
CA TYR A 147 6.34 -11.19 1.28
C TYR A 147 6.38 -11.54 2.76
N ALA A 148 5.37 -11.08 3.51
CA ALA A 148 5.12 -11.48 4.89
C ALA A 148 3.65 -11.29 5.28
N GLY A 149 3.28 -11.77 6.48
CA GLY A 149 1.98 -11.52 7.08
C GLY A 149 1.06 -12.73 7.21
N LEU A 150 1.42 -13.88 6.59
CA LEU A 150 0.73 -15.14 6.84
C LEU A 150 1.34 -15.85 8.05
N LEU A 151 0.56 -16.67 8.73
CA LEU A 151 1.05 -17.51 9.83
C LEU A 151 2.20 -18.46 9.40
N SER A 152 2.19 -18.88 8.14
CA SER A 152 3.26 -19.71 7.56
C SER A 152 4.52 -18.94 7.17
N CYS A 153 4.42 -17.63 7.00
CA CYS A 153 5.52 -16.73 6.67
C CYS A 153 5.27 -15.35 7.32
N PRO A 154 5.45 -15.25 8.65
CA PRO A 154 5.10 -14.04 9.41
C PRO A 154 6.05 -12.88 9.14
N VAL A 155 7.29 -13.17 8.75
CA VAL A 155 8.35 -12.17 8.53
C VAL A 155 9.14 -12.47 7.27
N SER A 156 9.82 -11.44 6.75
CA SER A 156 10.84 -11.56 5.73
C SER A 156 12.06 -10.74 6.14
N VAL A 157 13.26 -11.32 6.05
CA VAL A 157 14.53 -10.64 6.31
C VAL A 157 15.40 -10.76 5.07
N PHE A 158 15.97 -9.65 4.63
CA PHE A 158 16.81 -9.62 3.43
C PHE A 158 17.75 -8.42 3.44
N GLU A 159 18.75 -8.45 2.59
CA GLU A 159 19.68 -7.36 2.37
C GLU A 159 19.49 -6.75 0.98
N LYS A 160 19.54 -5.41 0.88
CA LYS A 160 19.55 -4.68 -0.38
C LYS A 160 20.36 -3.38 -0.18
N ASN A 161 21.27 -3.09 -1.10
CA ASN A 161 22.14 -1.89 -1.07
C ASN A 161 22.93 -1.74 0.25
N GLY A 162 23.33 -2.85 0.87
CA GLY A 162 24.07 -2.88 2.12
C GLY A 162 23.28 -2.45 3.36
N ILE A 163 21.93 -2.53 3.28
CA ILE A 163 21.01 -2.35 4.40
C ILE A 163 20.26 -3.66 4.60
N ARG A 164 20.19 -4.12 5.84
CA ARG A 164 19.42 -5.29 6.23
C ARG A 164 18.00 -4.89 6.65
N TYR A 165 17.02 -5.29 5.86
CA TYR A 165 15.61 -4.98 6.09
C TYR A 165 14.90 -6.13 6.78
N GLY A 166 14.10 -5.82 7.81
CA GLY A 166 13.08 -6.67 8.38
C GLY A 166 11.70 -6.23 7.94
N PHE A 167 10.87 -7.17 7.49
CA PHE A 167 9.49 -6.89 7.11
C PHE A 167 8.52 -7.86 7.79
N CYS A 168 7.43 -7.33 8.36
CA CYS A 168 6.30 -8.11 8.87
C CYS A 168 4.98 -7.41 8.57
N ALA A 169 3.88 -8.18 8.58
CA ALA A 169 2.56 -7.62 8.32
C ALA A 169 1.48 -8.30 9.16
N PHE A 170 0.42 -7.54 9.49
CA PHE A 170 -0.61 -7.91 10.44
C PHE A 170 -2.01 -7.59 9.94
N ALA A 171 -2.97 -8.49 10.20
CA ALA A 171 -4.40 -8.26 9.93
C ALA A 171 -5.25 -9.02 10.96
N PRO A 172 -6.55 -8.70 11.16
CA PRO A 172 -7.41 -9.44 12.09
C PRO A 172 -7.91 -10.77 11.51
N ASN A 173 -7.61 -11.08 10.26
CA ASN A 173 -8.23 -12.14 9.47
C ASN A 173 -7.56 -13.50 9.65
N GLU A 174 -8.32 -14.57 9.42
CA GLU A 174 -7.83 -15.94 9.53
C GLU A 174 -6.67 -16.23 8.58
N GLY A 175 -5.65 -16.92 9.09
CA GLY A 175 -4.43 -17.28 8.35
C GLY A 175 -3.37 -16.19 8.30
N THR A 176 -3.66 -15.01 8.84
CA THR A 176 -2.71 -13.90 8.97
C THR A 176 -2.17 -13.77 10.39
N VAL A 177 -1.07 -13.06 10.58
CA VAL A 177 -0.60 -12.69 11.92
C VAL A 177 -1.55 -11.65 12.50
N ASN A 178 -2.17 -11.97 13.65
CA ASN A 178 -3.31 -11.19 14.16
C ASN A 178 -2.88 -9.85 14.76
N ILE A 179 -3.38 -8.76 14.23
CA ILE A 179 -3.13 -7.38 14.72
C ILE A 179 -3.65 -7.16 16.15
N ASN A 180 -4.71 -7.88 16.56
CA ASN A 180 -5.31 -7.75 17.88
C ASN A 180 -4.49 -8.48 18.97
N ASP A 181 -3.59 -9.41 18.59
CA ASP A 181 -2.56 -9.94 19.48
C ASP A 181 -1.33 -9.03 19.49
N THR A 182 -1.48 -7.87 20.11
CA THR A 182 -0.42 -6.86 20.14
C THR A 182 0.84 -7.33 20.85
N ALA A 183 0.74 -8.30 21.76
CA ALA A 183 1.89 -8.85 22.47
C ALA A 183 2.73 -9.76 21.56
N ALA A 184 2.07 -10.60 20.73
CA ALA A 184 2.76 -11.39 19.73
C ALA A 184 3.37 -10.51 18.64
N ALA A 185 2.65 -9.48 18.19
CA ALA A 185 3.15 -8.52 17.20
C ALA A 185 4.41 -7.79 17.72
N GLU A 186 4.39 -7.31 18.96
CA GLU A 186 5.54 -6.66 19.60
C GLU A 186 6.77 -7.58 19.66
N LYS A 187 6.61 -8.86 19.98
CA LYS A 187 7.71 -9.83 19.98
C LYS A 187 8.34 -10.00 18.60
N ILE A 188 7.51 -10.04 17.54
CA ILE A 188 7.97 -10.15 16.15
C ILE A 188 8.79 -8.91 15.78
N VAL A 189 8.27 -7.71 16.06
CA VAL A 189 8.95 -6.46 15.72
C VAL A 189 10.27 -6.32 16.48
N LYS A 190 10.31 -6.63 17.79
CA LYS A 190 11.55 -6.63 18.59
C LYS A 190 12.60 -7.57 18.01
N ALA A 191 12.21 -8.80 17.65
CA ALA A 191 13.15 -9.77 17.08
C ALA A 191 13.71 -9.30 15.73
N LEU A 192 12.91 -8.58 14.91
CA LEU A 192 13.40 -7.96 13.68
C LEU A 192 14.34 -6.79 13.97
N ASN A 193 13.99 -5.90 14.92
CA ASN A 193 14.82 -4.78 15.32
C ASN A 193 16.21 -5.21 15.87
N ASP A 194 16.26 -6.34 16.57
CA ASP A 194 17.51 -6.89 17.12
C ASP A 194 18.46 -7.39 16.01
N SER A 195 17.99 -7.58 14.78
CA SER A 195 18.75 -8.22 13.71
C SER A 195 18.76 -7.47 12.37
N CYS A 196 18.02 -6.37 12.26
CA CYS A 196 17.88 -5.60 11.02
C CYS A 196 18.20 -4.13 11.25
N ASP A 197 18.64 -3.44 10.21
CA ASP A 197 18.93 -2.01 10.23
C ASP A 197 17.67 -1.17 10.10
N ILE A 198 16.69 -1.64 9.29
CA ILE A 198 15.40 -0.99 9.06
C ILE A 198 14.28 -2.02 9.15
N VAL A 199 13.28 -1.74 10.00
CA VAL A 199 12.10 -2.58 10.18
C VAL A 199 10.87 -1.91 9.59
N ILE A 200 10.30 -2.54 8.55
CA ILE A 200 9.06 -2.11 7.89
C ILE A 200 7.91 -2.97 8.39
N VAL A 201 6.86 -2.33 8.89
CA VAL A 201 5.65 -3.01 9.37
C VAL A 201 4.48 -2.60 8.50
N SER A 202 3.73 -3.57 7.98
CA SER A 202 2.43 -3.31 7.35
C SER A 202 1.29 -3.77 8.24
N PHE A 203 0.13 -3.13 8.11
CA PHE A 203 -1.09 -3.62 8.72
C PHE A 203 -2.31 -3.35 7.83
N HIS A 204 -3.27 -4.28 7.87
CA HIS A 204 -4.56 -4.16 7.21
C HIS A 204 -5.65 -4.19 8.28
N ALA A 205 -6.17 -3.01 8.66
CA ALA A 205 -7.06 -2.84 9.79
C ALA A 205 -7.85 -1.52 9.71
N GLY A 206 -8.77 -1.32 10.65
CA GLY A 206 -9.70 -0.18 10.68
C GLY A 206 -10.98 -0.45 9.90
N ALA A 207 -12.00 0.37 10.13
CA ALA A 207 -13.28 0.31 9.43
C ALA A 207 -13.16 0.81 8.00
N GLU A 208 -13.97 0.27 7.08
CA GLU A 208 -13.85 0.48 5.64
C GLU A 208 -14.79 1.57 5.11
N GLY A 209 -14.35 2.26 4.06
CA GLY A 209 -15.18 3.11 3.22
C GLY A 209 -15.04 4.61 3.50
N LYS A 210 -15.73 5.38 2.65
CA LYS A 210 -15.65 6.85 2.60
C LYS A 210 -16.01 7.56 3.92
N ASP A 211 -16.79 6.92 4.77
CA ASP A 211 -17.25 7.49 6.04
C ASP A 211 -16.26 7.17 7.20
N HIS A 212 -15.21 6.40 6.93
CA HIS A 212 -14.20 5.96 7.89
C HIS A 212 -12.80 6.52 7.59
N GLN A 213 -12.72 7.77 7.13
CA GLN A 213 -11.45 8.42 6.76
C GLN A 213 -10.61 8.85 7.96
N HIS A 214 -11.22 9.07 9.11
CA HIS A 214 -10.55 9.53 10.32
C HIS A 214 -9.93 8.39 11.13
N VAL A 215 -8.78 8.67 11.75
CA VAL A 215 -8.15 7.79 12.74
C VAL A 215 -8.78 8.06 14.11
N THR A 216 -9.65 7.17 14.56
CA THR A 216 -10.49 7.40 15.75
C THR A 216 -9.76 7.24 17.08
N ARG A 217 -8.55 6.67 17.10
CA ARG A 217 -7.76 6.31 18.29
C ARG A 217 -8.48 5.33 19.24
N LYS A 218 -9.50 4.65 18.72
CA LYS A 218 -10.31 3.64 19.45
C LYS A 218 -10.32 2.35 18.66
N ILE A 219 -10.84 1.29 19.29
CA ILE A 219 -11.13 0.05 18.55
C ILE A 219 -12.20 0.37 17.51
N GLU A 220 -11.92 0.04 16.26
CA GLU A 220 -12.85 0.19 15.15
C GLU A 220 -13.53 -1.15 14.89
N MET A 221 -14.86 -1.12 14.84
CA MET A 221 -15.68 -2.27 14.48
C MET A 221 -16.22 -2.10 13.06
N PHE A 222 -16.16 -3.15 12.25
CA PHE A 222 -16.73 -3.13 10.91
C PHE A 222 -17.38 -4.48 10.58
N LEU A 223 -18.65 -4.49 10.16
CA LEU A 223 -19.46 -5.70 9.90
C LEU A 223 -19.38 -6.76 11.01
N GLY A 224 -19.31 -6.31 12.27
CA GLY A 224 -19.19 -7.19 13.45
C GLY A 224 -17.78 -7.69 13.76
N GLU A 225 -16.78 -7.34 12.96
CA GLU A 225 -15.37 -7.68 13.18
C GLU A 225 -14.65 -6.60 13.97
N ASN A 226 -13.78 -7.02 14.89
CA ASN A 226 -12.84 -6.12 15.57
C ASN A 226 -11.67 -5.84 14.63
N ARG A 227 -11.66 -4.63 14.05
CA ARG A 227 -10.65 -4.16 13.11
C ARG A 227 -9.47 -3.44 13.79
N GLY A 228 -9.39 -3.53 15.12
CA GLY A 228 -8.29 -3.01 15.92
C GLY A 228 -8.35 -1.52 16.24
N ASN A 229 -7.44 -1.07 17.10
CA ASN A 229 -7.10 0.33 17.32
C ASN A 229 -5.80 0.63 16.58
N VAL A 230 -5.94 1.11 15.34
CA VAL A 230 -4.79 1.32 14.44
C VAL A 230 -3.76 2.31 14.98
N CYS A 231 -4.20 3.35 15.70
CA CYS A 231 -3.29 4.32 16.31
C CYS A 231 -2.47 3.71 17.44
N ALA A 232 -3.13 3.03 18.38
CA ALA A 232 -2.45 2.37 19.50
C ALA A 232 -1.49 1.27 18.99
N PHE A 233 -1.92 0.49 17.99
CA PHE A 233 -1.10 -0.53 17.37
C PHE A 233 0.15 0.09 16.72
N ALA A 234 -0.02 1.08 15.85
CA ALA A 234 1.08 1.68 15.13
C ALA A 234 2.14 2.27 16.07
N ARG A 235 1.73 3.07 17.04
CA ARG A 235 2.65 3.66 18.03
C ARG A 235 3.36 2.59 18.85
N ARG A 236 2.66 1.51 19.23
CA ARG A 236 3.26 0.39 19.94
C ARG A 236 4.31 -0.35 19.11
N MET A 237 4.10 -0.49 17.80
CA MET A 237 5.10 -1.12 16.92
C MET A 237 6.35 -0.23 16.78
N ILE A 238 6.19 1.10 16.70
CA ILE A 238 7.33 2.02 16.77
C ILE A 238 8.07 1.86 18.11
N ASP A 239 7.35 1.79 19.22
CA ASP A 239 7.96 1.60 20.55
C ASP A 239 8.68 0.24 20.69
N ALA A 240 8.30 -0.74 19.87
CA ALA A 240 8.97 -2.04 19.77
C ALA A 240 10.17 -2.06 18.82
N GLY A 241 10.43 -0.96 18.08
CA GLY A 241 11.56 -0.82 17.18
C GLY A 241 11.24 -0.85 15.68
N ALA A 242 9.96 -0.65 15.30
CA ALA A 242 9.63 -0.44 13.90
C ALA A 242 10.03 0.96 13.44
N ASP A 243 10.46 1.08 12.18
CA ASP A 243 10.92 2.34 11.59
C ASP A 243 9.87 2.97 10.67
N ILE A 244 9.16 2.14 9.90
CA ILE A 244 8.15 2.58 8.94
C ILE A 244 6.90 1.73 9.12
N LEU A 245 5.73 2.39 9.29
CA LEU A 245 4.43 1.72 9.31
C LEU A 245 3.56 2.11 8.13
N LEU A 246 3.00 1.09 7.47
CA LEU A 246 2.24 1.20 6.23
C LEU A 246 0.87 0.55 6.40
N GLY A 247 -0.16 1.37 6.57
CA GLY A 247 -1.52 0.95 6.86
C GLY A 247 -2.39 0.76 5.62
N HIS A 248 -3.29 -0.20 5.72
CA HIS A 248 -4.30 -0.61 4.74
C HIS A 248 -5.60 -0.98 5.44
N GLY A 249 -6.65 -1.28 4.67
CA GLY A 249 -7.93 -1.80 5.15
C GLY A 249 -9.11 -0.84 4.98
N PRO A 250 -9.00 0.45 5.26
CA PRO A 250 -10.10 1.39 5.06
C PRO A 250 -10.49 1.64 3.61
N HIS A 251 -9.69 1.26 2.63
CA HIS A 251 -9.86 1.51 1.18
C HIS A 251 -10.02 3.00 0.82
N VAL A 252 -9.65 3.87 1.74
CA VAL A 252 -9.55 5.33 1.60
C VAL A 252 -8.28 5.80 2.28
N THR A 253 -7.68 6.85 1.75
CA THR A 253 -6.49 7.45 2.36
C THR A 253 -6.84 8.11 3.70
N ARG A 254 -6.04 7.83 4.72
CA ARG A 254 -6.11 8.41 6.06
C ARG A 254 -4.94 9.34 6.36
N ALA A 255 -4.89 9.86 7.57
CA ALA A 255 -3.80 10.69 8.09
C ALA A 255 -2.43 10.00 8.07
N VAL A 256 -1.38 10.80 8.17
CA VAL A 256 0.00 10.36 8.42
C VAL A 256 0.50 10.94 9.74
N GLU A 257 1.51 10.32 10.32
CA GLU A 257 2.16 10.78 11.54
C GLU A 257 3.68 10.55 11.47
N VAL A 258 4.46 11.40 12.11
CA VAL A 258 5.84 11.10 12.49
C VAL A 258 5.88 10.99 14.01
N TYR A 259 5.97 9.76 14.51
CA TYR A 259 6.01 9.45 15.92
C TYR A 259 7.41 8.97 16.32
N LYS A 260 8.03 9.61 17.30
CA LYS A 260 9.41 9.30 17.74
C LYS A 260 10.40 9.19 16.57
N ASN A 261 10.30 10.13 15.64
CA ASN A 261 11.13 10.19 14.44
C ASN A 261 10.99 8.95 13.52
N ARG A 262 9.79 8.36 13.45
CA ARG A 262 9.43 7.23 12.58
C ARG A 262 8.12 7.55 11.85
N PHE A 263 8.04 7.13 10.58
CA PHE A 263 6.92 7.44 9.70
C PHE A 263 5.77 6.43 9.85
N ILE A 264 4.55 6.93 9.91
CA ILE A 264 3.31 6.14 9.93
C ILE A 264 2.34 6.67 8.88
N ALA A 265 1.91 5.81 7.94
CA ALA A 265 0.73 6.03 7.11
C ALA A 265 -0.42 5.15 7.63
N TYR A 266 -1.53 5.76 8.04
CA TYR A 266 -2.63 5.00 8.66
C TYR A 266 -3.54 4.26 7.68
N SER A 267 -3.59 4.71 6.43
CA SER A 267 -4.15 3.97 5.29
C SER A 267 -3.73 4.65 3.99
N MET A 268 -3.29 3.85 3.04
CA MET A 268 -2.87 4.34 1.73
C MET A 268 -3.97 4.20 0.66
N GLY A 269 -5.13 3.63 1.02
CA GLY A 269 -6.28 3.49 0.13
C GLY A 269 -6.07 2.55 -1.05
N ASN A 270 -7.03 2.55 -1.99
CA ASN A 270 -6.96 1.76 -3.22
C ASN A 270 -5.95 2.37 -4.18
N PHE A 271 -4.92 1.63 -4.58
CA PHE A 271 -3.88 2.13 -5.46
C PHE A 271 -4.02 1.63 -6.89
N SER A 272 -4.06 0.32 -7.08
CA SER A 272 -4.24 -0.31 -8.39
C SER A 272 -5.27 -1.42 -8.28
N THR A 273 -6.55 -1.02 -8.36
CA THR A 273 -7.68 -1.92 -8.17
C THR A 273 -8.55 -1.95 -9.43
N TYR A 274 -8.62 -3.12 -10.08
CA TYR A 274 -9.38 -3.32 -11.32
C TYR A 274 -10.68 -4.06 -11.04
N SER A 275 -11.82 -3.42 -11.38
CA SER A 275 -13.16 -3.98 -11.19
C SER A 275 -13.52 -4.31 -9.72
N ARG A 276 -14.82 -4.49 -9.43
CA ARG A 276 -15.38 -4.90 -8.13
C ARG A 276 -14.98 -4.07 -6.89
N VAL A 277 -14.08 -3.12 -7.00
CA VAL A 277 -13.69 -2.16 -5.96
C VAL A 277 -14.24 -0.79 -6.33
N ASN A 278 -14.82 -0.08 -5.37
CA ASN A 278 -15.29 1.28 -5.59
C ASN A 278 -14.10 2.24 -5.64
N VAL A 279 -13.94 2.94 -6.76
CA VAL A 279 -12.91 3.97 -6.96
C VAL A 279 -13.51 5.38 -7.17
N SER A 280 -14.79 5.56 -6.89
CA SER A 280 -15.47 6.85 -7.05
C SER A 280 -15.08 7.82 -5.93
N GLY A 281 -14.79 9.07 -6.30
CA GLY A 281 -14.44 10.13 -5.34
C GLY A 281 -13.20 9.76 -4.52
N VAL A 282 -13.30 9.92 -3.20
CA VAL A 282 -12.18 9.67 -2.26
C VAL A 282 -11.66 8.24 -2.25
N ASN A 283 -12.46 7.27 -2.73
CA ASN A 283 -12.03 5.87 -2.81
C ASN A 283 -11.05 5.62 -3.95
N GLY A 284 -10.95 6.52 -4.93
CA GLY A 284 -10.02 6.42 -6.04
C GLY A 284 -8.79 7.33 -5.90
N TRP A 285 -8.62 8.03 -4.77
CA TRP A 285 -7.47 8.90 -4.52
C TRP A 285 -6.48 8.19 -3.61
N ALA A 286 -5.26 8.00 -4.08
CA ALA A 286 -4.22 7.30 -3.35
C ALA A 286 -2.87 8.04 -3.42
N PRO A 287 -2.05 8.01 -2.38
CA PRO A 287 -0.66 8.46 -2.44
C PRO A 287 0.25 7.36 -2.99
N ILE A 288 1.31 7.76 -3.67
CA ILE A 288 2.58 7.04 -3.63
C ILE A 288 3.42 7.80 -2.60
N PHE A 289 3.80 7.14 -1.52
CA PHE A 289 4.73 7.72 -0.56
C PHE A 289 6.16 7.40 -0.97
N ARG A 290 7.01 8.43 -1.07
CA ARG A 290 8.46 8.30 -1.17
C ARG A 290 9.05 8.69 0.19
N ILE A 291 9.44 7.71 0.99
CA ILE A 291 9.84 7.88 2.39
C ILE A 291 11.37 7.78 2.46
N TYR A 292 12.01 8.85 2.88
CA TYR A 292 13.45 8.94 3.05
C TYR A 292 13.80 8.77 4.54
N THR A 293 14.60 7.78 4.85
CA THR A 293 15.17 7.55 6.19
C THR A 293 16.70 7.60 6.13
N ASP A 294 17.35 7.68 7.27
CA ASP A 294 18.76 7.26 7.32
C ASP A 294 18.88 5.74 7.28
N ARG A 295 20.10 5.24 7.32
CA ARG A 295 20.39 3.80 7.27
C ARG A 295 19.95 3.03 8.51
N GLN A 296 19.53 3.71 9.57
CA GLN A 296 18.96 3.17 10.82
C GLN A 296 17.45 3.44 10.94
N GLY A 297 16.78 3.77 9.82
CA GLY A 297 15.36 3.93 9.76
C GLY A 297 14.80 5.24 10.32
N ALA A 298 15.64 6.16 10.83
CA ALA A 298 15.15 7.44 11.32
C ALA A 298 14.61 8.30 10.17
N PHE A 299 13.40 8.80 10.33
CA PHE A 299 12.71 9.63 9.33
C PHE A 299 13.49 10.90 9.00
N ARG A 300 13.67 11.18 7.73
CA ARG A 300 14.29 12.42 7.22
C ARG A 300 13.27 13.32 6.58
N ARG A 301 12.49 12.80 5.64
CA ARG A 301 11.39 13.47 4.94
C ARG A 301 10.58 12.44 4.17
N ALA A 302 9.40 12.82 3.68
CA ALA A 302 8.68 12.02 2.68
C ALA A 302 8.08 12.94 1.62
N CYS A 303 7.71 12.37 0.48
CA CYS A 303 6.96 13.07 -0.55
C CYS A 303 5.73 12.25 -0.93
N ILE A 304 4.59 12.93 -1.07
CA ILE A 304 3.33 12.38 -1.56
C ILE A 304 3.26 12.64 -3.05
N ILE A 305 3.30 11.60 -3.88
CA ILE A 305 2.92 11.71 -5.29
C ILE A 305 1.43 11.42 -5.36
N PRO A 306 0.62 12.39 -5.80
CA PRO A 306 -0.83 12.19 -5.86
C PRO A 306 -1.22 11.33 -7.05
N VAL A 307 -2.02 10.28 -6.78
CA VAL A 307 -2.52 9.35 -7.78
C VAL A 307 -4.03 9.24 -7.67
N TRP A 308 -4.69 9.02 -8.79
CA TRP A 308 -6.09 8.68 -8.83
C TRP A 308 -6.37 7.58 -9.85
N GLN A 309 -7.43 6.80 -9.61
CA GLN A 309 -7.96 5.83 -10.54
C GLN A 309 -9.26 6.37 -11.14
N PRO A 310 -9.32 6.64 -12.45
CA PRO A 310 -10.59 6.96 -13.12
C PRO A 310 -11.49 5.72 -13.17
N ALA A 311 -12.79 5.93 -13.10
CA ALA A 311 -13.77 4.84 -13.04
C ALA A 311 -13.92 4.07 -14.36
N ASP A 312 -13.55 4.68 -15.48
CA ASP A 312 -13.72 4.15 -16.85
C ASP A 312 -12.65 3.10 -17.21
N ASP A 313 -11.36 3.42 -17.02
CA ASP A 313 -10.27 2.50 -17.38
C ASP A 313 -9.48 1.95 -16.19
N ARG A 314 -9.68 2.51 -15.01
CA ARG A 314 -9.09 2.09 -13.72
C ARG A 314 -7.56 2.02 -13.69
N THR A 315 -6.90 2.64 -14.65
CA THR A 315 -5.44 2.73 -14.67
C THR A 315 -4.99 3.85 -13.73
N PRO A 316 -4.24 3.56 -12.66
CA PRO A 316 -3.74 4.60 -11.76
C PRO A 316 -2.81 5.55 -12.50
N ARG A 317 -3.00 6.86 -12.26
CA ARG A 317 -2.23 7.92 -12.91
C ARG A 317 -2.03 9.11 -11.99
N TYR A 318 -1.08 9.97 -12.32
CA TYR A 318 -0.85 11.22 -11.60
C TYR A 318 -2.14 12.05 -11.54
N ASP A 319 -2.43 12.60 -10.36
CA ASP A 319 -3.56 13.49 -10.13
C ASP A 319 -3.11 14.97 -10.18
N PRO A 320 -3.38 15.70 -11.27
CA PRO A 320 -2.96 17.10 -11.41
C PRO A 320 -3.68 18.02 -10.40
N ASP A 321 -4.86 17.62 -9.90
CA ASP A 321 -5.60 18.37 -8.89
C ASP A 321 -5.04 18.16 -7.48
N ARG A 322 -4.08 17.24 -7.30
CA ARG A 322 -3.40 16.93 -6.02
C ARG A 322 -4.34 16.65 -4.86
N ARG A 323 -5.52 16.07 -5.14
CA ARG A 323 -6.63 15.89 -4.19
C ARG A 323 -6.24 15.09 -2.95
N VAL A 324 -5.42 14.05 -3.11
CA VAL A 324 -4.97 13.25 -1.97
C VAL A 324 -4.01 14.01 -1.05
N ILE A 325 -3.21 14.94 -1.56
CA ILE A 325 -2.33 15.79 -0.73
C ILE A 325 -3.18 16.64 0.21
N ALA A 326 -4.13 17.41 -0.34
CA ALA A 326 -5.05 18.23 0.45
C ALA A 326 -5.85 17.41 1.47
N LYS A 327 -6.20 16.15 1.09
CA LYS A 327 -6.88 15.20 1.95
C LYS A 327 -6.01 14.81 3.15
N ILE A 328 -4.78 14.37 2.90
CA ILE A 328 -3.83 13.97 3.95
C ILE A 328 -3.52 15.14 4.87
N GLN A 329 -3.29 16.36 4.32
CA GLN A 329 -3.10 17.58 5.12
C GLN A 329 -4.26 17.82 6.09
N THR A 330 -5.50 17.72 5.59
CA THR A 330 -6.70 17.95 6.39
C THR A 330 -6.88 16.92 7.48
N LEU A 331 -6.79 15.62 7.12
CA LEU A 331 -6.94 14.53 8.08
C LEU A 331 -5.83 14.54 9.13
N THR A 332 -4.58 14.80 8.73
CA THR A 332 -3.47 14.87 9.67
C THR A 332 -3.66 15.99 10.70
N ARG A 333 -4.09 17.18 10.27
CA ARG A 333 -4.39 18.29 11.20
C ARG A 333 -5.53 17.98 12.15
N GLN A 334 -6.55 17.25 11.69
CA GLN A 334 -7.73 16.94 12.49
C GLN A 334 -7.50 15.78 13.48
N ASP A 335 -6.85 14.71 13.02
CA ASP A 335 -6.68 13.48 13.79
C ASP A 335 -5.45 13.53 14.70
N PHE A 336 -4.42 14.31 14.29
CA PHE A 336 -3.14 14.44 14.98
C PHE A 336 -2.70 15.91 15.09
N PRO A 337 -3.48 16.77 15.77
CA PRO A 337 -3.13 18.20 15.92
C PRO A 337 -1.80 18.40 16.66
N GLU A 338 -1.38 17.40 17.44
CA GLU A 338 -0.08 17.38 18.13
C GLU A 338 1.10 16.94 17.24
N ALA A 339 0.85 16.42 16.04
CA ALA A 339 1.90 15.97 15.15
C ALA A 339 2.79 17.15 14.73
N LYS A 340 4.08 17.01 15.00
CA LYS A 340 5.10 18.03 14.69
C LYS A 340 5.61 17.83 13.27
N ILE A 341 4.72 17.90 12.27
CA ILE A 341 5.06 17.79 10.86
C ILE A 341 4.42 18.90 10.05
N THR A 342 5.07 19.25 8.95
CA THR A 342 4.51 20.10 7.91
C THR A 342 4.31 19.27 6.66
N ILE A 343 3.15 19.43 6.02
CA ILE A 343 2.83 18.83 4.71
C ILE A 343 2.58 20.00 3.76
N THR A 344 3.44 20.18 2.77
CA THR A 344 3.33 21.29 1.81
C THR A 344 2.33 20.97 0.69
N ASP A 345 1.90 21.97 -0.08
CA ASP A 345 0.94 21.80 -1.18
C ASP A 345 1.51 21.02 -2.38
N ASP A 346 2.84 20.92 -2.47
CA ASP A 346 3.56 20.06 -3.43
C ASP A 346 3.86 18.65 -2.87
N GLY A 347 3.37 18.33 -1.67
CA GLY A 347 3.36 17.00 -1.08
C GLY A 347 4.56 16.64 -0.22
N TRP A 348 5.49 17.56 0.07
CA TRP A 348 6.59 17.27 0.99
C TRP A 348 6.11 17.19 2.44
N ILE A 349 6.58 16.16 3.14
CA ILE A 349 6.37 15.94 4.58
C ILE A 349 7.72 16.09 5.27
N THR A 350 7.80 17.04 6.21
CA THR A 350 9.00 17.28 7.03
C THR A 350 8.62 17.35 8.51
N ALA A 351 9.52 16.89 9.38
CA ALA A 351 9.38 17.12 10.81
C ALA A 351 9.72 18.58 11.13
N THR A 352 8.97 19.21 12.04
CA THR A 352 9.29 20.56 12.54
C THR A 352 10.45 20.48 13.54
N GLU A 353 11.34 21.47 13.55
CA GLU A 353 12.63 21.48 14.29
C GLU A 353 12.54 21.20 15.81
N SER A 354 11.37 21.28 16.41
CA SER A 354 11.17 20.97 17.84
C SER A 354 11.11 19.46 18.15
N SER A 355 11.25 18.57 17.18
CA SER A 355 11.24 17.12 17.35
C SER A 355 12.64 16.48 17.36
N ILE A 356 13.68 17.25 17.13
CA ILE A 356 15.08 16.81 17.24
C ILE A 356 15.62 17.25 18.62
N SER A 357 15.11 16.67 19.69
CA SER A 357 15.81 16.70 20.97
C SER A 357 16.63 15.43 21.10
N LEU A 358 17.90 15.63 21.27
CA LEU A 358 19.01 14.71 21.53
C LEU A 358 18.67 13.52 22.44
#